data_07bdb4b412523b39ea8967f72dba9ca1
#
_entry.id   07bdb4b412523b39ea8967f72dba9ca1
#
_cell.length_a   1.000
_cell.length_b   1.000
_cell.length_c   1.000
_cell.angle_alpha   90.00
_cell.angle_beta   90.00
_cell.angle_gamma   90.00
#
_symmetry.space_group_name_H-M   'P 1'
#
loop_
_entity.id
_entity.type
_entity.pdbx_description
1 polymer ?
#
loop_
_entity_poly.entity_id
_entity_poly.type
_entity_poly.pdbx_seq_one_letter_code
_entity_poly.pdbx_strand_id
1 'polypeptide(L)'
;VDRLVQHGEVESFRELCTRVITAKTRYLVLDLDRTIHLGRDLGQDLGWELCAYQGYGREHFERIEHRQESGRFLLDWDHPRKTAQYLARSLKIWAYPGVYYGVWGKAAARLDWLRRRGFKHFVADPVRAAQRVPQLTLLRHLQTAAEDVLRELAKQIWKRHEHDQVIDREDLDWVRSQWPEIEIVLSSASPKPTVEVAGEALGVNHVHYSTLDRINSGEAKVERLRELCPRVGKPDVEIVGISDTSRGEDHCWVDHFTKVVDINSPTPFPAIVSSTSPLLEVHSATLLSKYERQRRAAGDPSYLDPRREKLALSPSKRELRREDLERRLGWLLKRVNALASAPGQISGDMAYRLAVLREASTSLVRA
;
A
#
# COMPACT_ATOMS: atom_id res chain seq x y z
N VAL A 1 -30.13 -7.33 -5.56
CA VAL A 1 -29.65 -8.35 -4.63
C VAL A 1 -28.37 -7.78 -4.03
N ASP A 2 -28.38 -7.52 -2.70
CA ASP A 2 -27.20 -7.06 -2.00
C ASP A 2 -26.17 -8.20 -1.97
N ARG A 3 -25.18 -8.08 -2.84
CA ARG A 3 -24.05 -9.01 -2.91
C ARG A 3 -22.90 -8.63 -1.96
N LEU A 4 -23.07 -7.51 -1.26
CA LEU A 4 -22.08 -7.01 -0.32
C LEU A 4 -22.32 -7.58 1.08
N VAL A 5 -21.40 -8.39 1.55
CA VAL A 5 -21.36 -8.88 2.94
C VAL A 5 -20.41 -7.99 3.73
N GLN A 6 -20.94 -7.18 4.63
CA GLN A 6 -20.13 -6.35 5.52
C GLN A 6 -19.79 -7.12 6.78
N HIS A 7 -18.49 -7.26 7.03
CA HIS A 7 -17.96 -7.74 8.31
C HIS A 7 -17.64 -6.49 9.13
N GLY A 8 -18.63 -5.98 9.88
CA GLY A 8 -18.59 -4.65 10.54
C GLY A 8 -17.55 -4.50 11.66
N GLU A 9 -16.83 -5.56 12.04
CA GLU A 9 -15.84 -5.56 13.11
C GLU A 9 -14.42 -5.77 12.58
N VAL A 10 -13.44 -5.30 13.34
CA VAL A 10 -12.04 -5.62 13.11
C VAL A 10 -11.84 -7.09 13.44
N GLU A 11 -11.46 -7.86 12.47
CA GLU A 11 -11.25 -9.29 12.59
C GLU A 11 -9.81 -9.67 12.21
N SER A 12 -9.39 -10.87 12.56
CA SER A 12 -8.12 -11.42 12.12
C SER A 12 -8.24 -11.91 10.67
N PHE A 13 -7.10 -11.95 9.96
CA PHE A 13 -7.06 -12.52 8.62
C PHE A 13 -7.55 -13.98 8.58
N ARG A 14 -7.26 -14.77 9.62
CA ARG A 14 -7.68 -16.18 9.72
C ARG A 14 -9.20 -16.31 9.84
N GLU A 15 -9.83 -15.46 10.65
CA GLU A 15 -11.30 -15.41 10.75
C GLU A 15 -11.94 -15.01 9.42
N LEU A 16 -11.36 -14.03 8.73
CA LEU A 16 -11.82 -13.64 7.39
C LEU A 16 -11.72 -14.84 6.42
N CYS A 17 -10.58 -15.54 6.40
CA CYS A 17 -10.38 -16.71 5.54
C CYS A 17 -11.40 -17.80 5.81
N THR A 18 -11.74 -18.11 7.07
CA THR A 18 -12.76 -19.13 7.40
C THR A 18 -14.15 -18.79 6.86
N ARG A 19 -14.45 -17.51 6.62
CA ARG A 19 -15.74 -17.07 6.07
C ARG A 19 -15.77 -17.07 4.55
N VAL A 20 -14.63 -16.82 3.90
CA VAL A 20 -14.59 -16.62 2.44
C VAL A 20 -14.01 -17.78 1.66
N ILE A 21 -13.11 -18.57 2.25
CA ILE A 21 -12.49 -19.74 1.60
C ILE A 21 -13.34 -21.00 1.85
N THR A 22 -13.53 -21.78 0.81
CA THR A 22 -14.21 -23.07 0.88
C THR A 22 -13.30 -24.19 0.37
N ALA A 23 -13.70 -25.44 0.53
CA ALA A 23 -12.98 -26.60 -0.03
C ALA A 23 -12.89 -26.57 -1.58
N LYS A 24 -13.67 -25.70 -2.25
CA LYS A 24 -13.64 -25.52 -3.71
C LYS A 24 -12.71 -24.38 -4.15
N THR A 25 -12.21 -23.57 -3.22
CA THR A 25 -11.32 -22.46 -3.53
C THR A 25 -9.98 -22.99 -4.01
N ARG A 26 -9.66 -22.71 -5.27
CA ARG A 26 -8.40 -23.14 -5.89
C ARG A 26 -7.30 -22.09 -5.77
N TYR A 27 -7.68 -20.83 -5.86
CA TYR A 27 -6.72 -19.71 -5.82
C TYR A 27 -7.14 -18.66 -4.78
N LEU A 28 -6.17 -18.25 -3.96
CA LEU A 28 -6.23 -17.05 -3.13
C LEU A 28 -5.31 -16.00 -3.76
N VAL A 29 -5.89 -14.96 -4.34
CA VAL A 29 -5.17 -13.89 -5.02
C VAL A 29 -5.10 -12.68 -4.11
N LEU A 30 -3.90 -12.25 -3.75
CA LEU A 30 -3.64 -11.15 -2.85
C LEU A 30 -3.00 -9.98 -3.62
N ASP A 31 -3.49 -8.78 -3.44
CA ASP A 31 -2.72 -7.59 -3.77
C ASP A 31 -1.66 -7.33 -2.70
N LEU A 32 -0.64 -6.51 -2.99
CA LEU A 32 0.48 -6.27 -2.08
C LEU A 32 0.31 -4.98 -1.29
N ASP A 33 0.34 -3.86 -2.00
CA ASP A 33 0.39 -2.54 -1.39
C ASP A 33 -0.96 -2.17 -0.78
N ARG A 34 -0.98 -1.83 0.52
CA ARG A 34 -2.18 -1.56 1.34
C ARG A 34 -3.09 -2.77 1.59
N THR A 35 -2.69 -3.93 1.12
CA THR A 35 -3.39 -5.20 1.32
C THR A 35 -2.61 -6.10 2.27
N ILE A 36 -1.39 -6.49 1.88
CA ILE A 36 -0.50 -7.27 2.76
C ILE A 36 0.07 -6.38 3.86
N HIS A 37 0.38 -5.14 3.54
CA HIS A 37 0.85 -4.14 4.50
C HIS A 37 0.11 -2.80 4.29
N LEU A 38 -0.12 -2.05 5.37
CA LEU A 38 -0.81 -0.75 5.34
C LEU A 38 0.13 0.43 5.08
N GLY A 39 1.41 0.17 4.94
CA GLY A 39 2.43 1.17 4.72
C GLY A 39 2.37 1.84 3.35
N ARG A 40 3.48 2.44 2.97
CA ARG A 40 3.63 3.08 1.66
C ARG A 40 3.73 2.03 0.56
N ASP A 41 3.53 2.47 -0.67
CA ASP A 41 3.80 1.69 -1.88
C ASP A 41 5.29 1.29 -1.94
N LEU A 42 5.56 -0.01 -1.82
CA LEU A 42 6.93 -0.55 -1.75
C LEU A 42 7.72 -0.28 -3.03
N GLY A 43 7.04 -0.25 -4.18
CA GLY A 43 7.68 0.08 -5.44
C GLY A 43 8.16 1.53 -5.50
N GLN A 44 7.39 2.46 -4.95
CA GLN A 44 7.82 3.86 -4.83
C GLN A 44 8.97 4.00 -3.85
N ASP A 45 8.92 3.32 -2.72
CA ASP A 45 10.02 3.34 -1.74
C ASP A 45 11.31 2.79 -2.36
N LEU A 46 11.25 1.73 -3.17
CA LEU A 46 12.41 1.22 -3.92
C LEU A 46 13.00 2.29 -4.86
N GLY A 47 12.15 3.04 -5.55
CA GLY A 47 12.62 4.15 -6.38
C GLY A 47 13.33 5.24 -5.60
N TRP A 48 12.85 5.60 -4.41
CA TRP A 48 13.49 6.58 -3.54
C TRP A 48 14.80 6.06 -2.95
N GLU A 49 14.84 4.80 -2.50
CA GLU A 49 16.06 4.16 -2.01
C GLU A 49 17.15 4.11 -3.09
N LEU A 50 16.77 3.78 -4.32
CA LEU A 50 17.72 3.79 -5.43
C LEU A 50 18.26 5.20 -5.74
N CYS A 51 17.40 6.23 -5.68
CA CYS A 51 17.86 7.62 -5.81
C CYS A 51 18.89 7.98 -4.73
N ALA A 52 18.64 7.57 -3.50
CA ALA A 52 19.54 7.81 -2.37
C ALA A 52 20.84 7.01 -2.52
N TYR A 53 20.74 5.72 -2.81
CA TYR A 53 21.91 4.85 -3.07
C TYR A 53 22.83 5.41 -4.15
N GLN A 54 22.27 5.83 -5.28
CA GLN A 54 23.04 6.39 -6.39
C GLN A 54 23.51 7.83 -6.14
N GLY A 55 22.78 8.63 -5.35
CA GLY A 55 23.12 10.01 -5.04
C GLY A 55 24.21 10.12 -3.99
N TYR A 56 24.12 9.33 -2.95
CA TYR A 56 25.11 9.33 -1.85
C TYR A 56 26.30 8.40 -2.11
N GLY A 57 26.14 7.38 -2.94
CA GLY A 57 27.10 6.29 -3.13
C GLY A 57 26.99 5.24 -2.00
N ARG A 58 27.33 4.00 -2.30
CA ARG A 58 27.11 2.82 -1.44
C ARG A 58 27.55 3.01 0.00
N GLU A 59 28.83 3.31 0.22
CA GLU A 59 29.41 3.42 1.58
C GLU A 59 28.74 4.51 2.43
N HIS A 60 28.35 5.61 1.80
CA HIS A 60 27.70 6.71 2.50
C HIS A 60 26.24 6.39 2.78
N PHE A 61 25.55 5.81 1.80
CA PHE A 61 24.15 5.38 1.93
C PHE A 61 23.99 4.35 3.06
N GLU A 62 24.85 3.33 3.13
CA GLU A 62 24.83 2.32 4.18
C GLU A 62 25.01 2.93 5.58
N ARG A 63 25.82 4.00 5.72
CA ARG A 63 25.97 4.73 6.99
C ARG A 63 24.73 5.52 7.38
N ILE A 64 24.06 6.15 6.41
CA ILE A 64 22.83 6.91 6.65
C ILE A 64 21.67 5.96 6.98
N GLU A 65 21.64 4.79 6.37
CA GLU A 65 20.58 3.81 6.55
C GLU A 65 20.47 3.30 7.99
N HIS A 66 21.56 3.24 8.73
CA HIS A 66 21.52 2.92 10.17
C HIS A 66 20.64 3.86 11.00
N ARG A 67 20.18 4.98 10.43
CA ARG A 67 19.23 5.92 11.08
C ARG A 67 17.76 5.53 10.91
N GLN A 68 17.43 4.39 10.32
CA GLN A 68 16.06 3.88 10.10
C GLN A 68 15.14 4.79 9.28
N GLU A 69 15.67 5.74 8.53
CA GLU A 69 14.88 6.63 7.67
C GLU A 69 14.70 6.00 6.29
N SER A 70 13.52 6.20 5.68
CA SER A 70 13.31 5.81 4.29
C SER A 70 14.15 6.70 3.38
N GLY A 71 14.60 6.20 2.22
CA GLY A 71 15.32 6.99 1.21
C GLY A 71 14.57 8.25 0.75
N ARG A 72 13.29 8.36 1.06
CA ARG A 72 12.45 9.51 0.76
C ARG A 72 12.78 10.67 1.70
N PHE A 73 13.16 11.81 1.11
CA PHE A 73 13.59 13.02 1.84
C PHE A 73 14.81 12.82 2.74
N LEU A 74 15.68 11.89 2.37
CA LEU A 74 16.96 11.69 3.04
C LEU A 74 17.87 12.89 2.77
N LEU A 75 17.96 13.80 3.75
CA LEU A 75 18.79 15.00 3.65
C LEU A 75 19.96 14.89 4.64
N ASP A 76 21.16 14.79 4.10
CA ASP A 76 22.37 14.79 4.90
C ASP A 76 23.08 16.15 4.72
N TRP A 77 22.89 17.03 5.69
CA TRP A 77 23.42 18.39 5.66
C TRP A 77 24.92 18.44 5.93
N ASP A 78 25.51 17.37 6.49
CA ASP A 78 26.96 17.26 6.68
C ASP A 78 27.67 17.00 5.34
N HIS A 79 26.92 16.52 4.32
CA HIS A 79 27.41 16.25 2.98
C HIS A 79 26.56 16.94 1.89
N PRO A 80 26.53 18.28 1.83
CA PRO A 80 25.59 19.04 0.97
C PRO A 80 25.72 18.73 -0.52
N ARG A 81 26.93 18.42 -1.02
CA ARG A 81 27.15 18.03 -2.43
C ARG A 81 26.46 16.70 -2.76
N LYS A 82 26.53 15.71 -1.89
CA LYS A 82 25.87 14.41 -2.08
C LYS A 82 24.35 14.57 -1.98
N THR A 83 23.89 15.35 -0.99
CA THR A 83 22.47 15.72 -0.88
C THR A 83 21.96 16.39 -2.14
N ALA A 84 22.72 17.33 -2.73
CA ALA A 84 22.34 17.95 -3.99
C ALA A 84 22.26 16.94 -5.16
N GLN A 85 23.19 15.98 -5.24
CA GLN A 85 23.14 14.91 -6.24
C GLN A 85 21.92 14.01 -6.06
N TYR A 86 21.59 13.61 -4.82
CA TYR A 86 20.39 12.87 -4.50
C TYR A 86 19.12 13.65 -4.90
N LEU A 87 19.03 14.92 -4.51
CA LEU A 87 17.88 15.77 -4.86
C LEU A 87 17.71 15.95 -6.37
N ALA A 88 18.80 16.16 -7.11
CA ALA A 88 18.75 16.28 -8.56
C ALA A 88 18.22 15.00 -9.24
N ARG A 89 18.64 13.81 -8.76
CA ARG A 89 18.12 12.51 -9.24
C ARG A 89 16.66 12.35 -8.89
N SER A 90 16.29 12.63 -7.65
CA SER A 90 14.92 12.53 -7.18
C SER A 90 13.96 13.45 -7.95
N LEU A 91 14.36 14.69 -8.20
CA LEU A 91 13.59 15.63 -9.02
C LEU A 91 13.39 15.12 -10.45
N LYS A 92 14.44 14.59 -11.08
CA LYS A 92 14.35 14.02 -12.43
C LYS A 92 13.31 12.91 -12.56
N ILE A 93 13.17 12.08 -11.50
CA ILE A 93 12.32 10.90 -11.52
C ILE A 93 10.90 11.21 -11.04
N TRP A 94 10.76 12.08 -10.04
CA TRP A 94 9.48 12.30 -9.36
C TRP A 94 8.77 13.61 -9.74
N ALA A 95 9.51 14.65 -10.15
CA ALA A 95 8.89 15.92 -10.49
C ALA A 95 8.01 15.82 -11.75
N TYR A 96 8.53 15.22 -12.81
CA TYR A 96 7.76 15.04 -14.05
C TYR A 96 6.51 14.19 -13.85
N PRO A 97 6.60 12.96 -13.27
CA PRO A 97 5.41 12.19 -12.97
C PRO A 97 4.45 12.89 -12.01
N GLY A 98 4.97 13.63 -11.01
CA GLY A 98 4.16 14.40 -10.06
C GLY A 98 3.36 15.50 -10.73
N VAL A 99 3.98 16.29 -11.59
CA VAL A 99 3.29 17.34 -12.38
C VAL A 99 2.31 16.69 -13.37
N TYR A 100 2.75 15.67 -14.09
CA TYR A 100 1.89 14.95 -15.03
C TYR A 100 0.64 14.39 -14.33
N TYR A 101 0.82 13.70 -13.20
CA TYR A 101 -0.30 13.16 -12.43
C TYR A 101 -1.19 14.25 -11.84
N GLY A 102 -0.61 15.34 -11.32
CA GLY A 102 -1.35 16.48 -10.77
C GLY A 102 -2.23 17.17 -11.80
N VAL A 103 -1.74 17.34 -13.02
CA VAL A 103 -2.48 18.00 -14.13
C VAL A 103 -3.43 17.01 -14.81
N TRP A 104 -2.90 15.88 -15.29
CA TRP A 104 -3.68 14.90 -16.05
C TRP A 104 -4.59 14.04 -15.19
N GLY A 105 -4.23 13.77 -13.94
CA GLY A 105 -5.11 13.07 -13.00
C GLY A 105 -6.39 13.83 -12.72
N LYS A 106 -6.33 15.16 -12.60
CA LYS A 106 -7.53 16.02 -12.46
C LYS A 106 -8.34 16.08 -13.76
N ALA A 107 -7.68 16.17 -14.90
CA ALA A 107 -8.35 16.13 -16.20
C ALA A 107 -8.98 14.76 -16.46
N ALA A 108 -8.29 13.67 -16.15
CA ALA A 108 -8.78 12.31 -16.27
C ALA A 108 -10.01 12.05 -15.37
N ALA A 109 -10.01 12.56 -14.13
CA ALA A 109 -11.17 12.47 -13.26
C ALA A 109 -12.41 13.18 -13.81
N ARG A 110 -12.23 14.34 -14.49
CA ARG A 110 -13.33 15.02 -15.20
C ARG A 110 -13.81 14.24 -16.43
N LEU A 111 -12.89 13.64 -17.17
CA LEU A 111 -13.21 12.79 -18.33
C LEU A 111 -13.92 11.49 -17.89
N ASP A 112 -13.52 10.90 -16.78
CA ASP A 112 -14.22 9.74 -16.19
C ASP A 112 -15.65 10.08 -15.75
N TRP A 113 -15.85 11.28 -15.20
CA TRP A 113 -17.18 11.79 -14.89
C TRP A 113 -18.08 11.92 -16.14
N LEU A 114 -17.52 12.41 -17.28
CA LEU A 114 -18.24 12.47 -18.56
C LEU A 114 -18.55 11.07 -19.09
N ARG A 115 -17.61 10.13 -18.99
CA ARG A 115 -17.81 8.73 -19.37
C ARG A 115 -18.97 8.07 -18.61
N ARG A 116 -19.04 8.30 -17.30
CA ARG A 116 -20.14 7.79 -16.45
C ARG A 116 -21.49 8.38 -16.81
N ARG A 117 -21.52 9.56 -17.43
CA ARG A 117 -22.74 10.21 -17.95
C ARG A 117 -23.14 9.79 -19.37
N GLY A 118 -22.57 8.75 -19.91
CA GLY A 118 -22.97 8.17 -21.19
C GLY A 118 -22.08 8.53 -22.39
N PHE A 119 -21.03 9.35 -22.20
CA PHE A 119 -20.07 9.66 -23.25
C PHE A 119 -19.00 8.58 -23.35
N LYS A 120 -19.43 7.33 -23.62
CA LYS A 120 -18.57 6.13 -23.59
C LYS A 120 -17.45 6.11 -24.63
N HIS A 121 -17.49 6.97 -25.64
CA HIS A 121 -16.61 6.87 -26.80
C HIS A 121 -15.31 7.68 -26.71
N PHE A 122 -15.08 8.46 -25.66
CA PHE A 122 -14.01 9.44 -25.67
C PHE A 122 -12.63 8.95 -25.19
N VAL A 123 -12.53 8.04 -24.25
CA VAL A 123 -11.23 7.41 -23.85
C VAL A 123 -11.53 6.12 -23.08
N ALA A 124 -10.86 5.02 -23.41
CA ALA A 124 -11.11 3.71 -22.82
C ALA A 124 -10.88 3.71 -21.29
N ASP A 125 -9.82 4.35 -20.79
CA ASP A 125 -9.57 4.53 -19.36
C ASP A 125 -8.56 5.66 -19.09
N PRO A 126 -9.01 6.92 -18.94
CA PRO A 126 -8.12 8.06 -18.75
C PRO A 126 -7.36 8.01 -17.42
N VAL A 127 -7.93 7.39 -16.37
CA VAL A 127 -7.27 7.28 -15.06
C VAL A 127 -6.10 6.31 -15.13
N ARG A 128 -6.30 5.14 -15.73
CA ARG A 128 -5.23 4.15 -15.95
C ARG A 128 -4.13 4.69 -16.86
N ALA A 129 -4.49 5.41 -17.93
CA ALA A 129 -3.51 6.05 -18.80
C ALA A 129 -2.65 7.07 -18.04
N ALA A 130 -3.26 7.86 -17.15
CA ALA A 130 -2.54 8.82 -16.32
C ALA A 130 -1.61 8.15 -15.28
N GLN A 131 -2.01 7.02 -14.72
CA GLN A 131 -1.22 6.25 -13.76
C GLN A 131 -0.02 5.54 -14.41
N ARG A 132 -0.15 5.16 -15.69
CA ARG A 132 0.88 4.41 -16.41
C ARG A 132 2.21 5.15 -16.54
N VAL A 133 2.20 6.47 -16.71
CA VAL A 133 3.43 7.25 -16.90
C VAL A 133 4.33 7.26 -15.65
N PRO A 134 3.83 7.48 -14.43
CA PRO A 134 4.64 7.35 -13.22
C PRO A 134 5.25 5.96 -13.07
N GLN A 135 4.47 4.91 -13.29
CA GLN A 135 4.94 3.53 -13.20
C GLN A 135 6.05 3.20 -14.22
N LEU A 136 5.87 3.60 -15.48
CA LEU A 136 6.90 3.41 -16.51
C LEU A 136 8.18 4.21 -16.21
N THR A 137 8.05 5.42 -15.66
CA THR A 137 9.21 6.24 -15.26
C THR A 137 9.98 5.56 -14.14
N LEU A 138 9.27 5.03 -13.14
CA LEU A 138 9.87 4.24 -12.06
C LEU A 138 10.60 3.01 -12.60
N LEU A 139 9.92 2.19 -13.42
CA LEU A 139 10.50 0.96 -13.96
C LEU A 139 11.76 1.23 -14.80
N ARG A 140 11.76 2.31 -15.62
CA ARG A 140 12.96 2.75 -16.36
C ARG A 140 14.09 3.18 -15.44
N HIS A 141 13.76 3.85 -14.35
CA HIS A 141 14.77 4.21 -13.35
C HIS A 141 15.38 2.98 -12.70
N LEU A 142 14.59 1.99 -12.32
CA LEU A 142 15.09 0.76 -11.71
C LEU A 142 16.06 -0.01 -12.64
N GLN A 143 15.88 0.07 -13.97
CA GLN A 143 16.83 -0.53 -14.93
C GLN A 143 18.23 0.11 -14.92
N THR A 144 18.42 1.24 -14.25
CA THR A 144 19.76 1.88 -14.12
C THR A 144 20.66 1.23 -13.06
N ALA A 145 20.15 0.23 -12.34
CA ALA A 145 20.88 -0.49 -11.30
C ALA A 145 20.92 -2.00 -11.60
N ALA A 146 21.93 -2.67 -11.05
CA ALA A 146 22.04 -4.11 -11.11
C ALA A 146 20.94 -4.79 -10.27
N GLU A 147 20.52 -5.99 -10.67
CA GLU A 147 19.40 -6.70 -10.07
C GLU A 147 19.66 -7.08 -8.59
N ASP A 148 20.89 -7.44 -8.26
CA ASP A 148 21.33 -7.75 -6.91
C ASP A 148 21.20 -6.53 -5.96
N VAL A 149 21.57 -5.34 -6.44
CA VAL A 149 21.40 -4.08 -5.70
C VAL A 149 19.91 -3.81 -5.44
N LEU A 150 19.07 -3.93 -6.47
CA LEU A 150 17.64 -3.72 -6.33
C LEU A 150 16.99 -4.71 -5.36
N ARG A 151 17.43 -5.97 -5.41
CA ARG A 151 16.94 -7.01 -4.52
C ARG A 151 17.33 -6.74 -3.06
N GLU A 152 18.56 -6.28 -2.83
CA GLU A 152 19.02 -5.93 -1.47
C GLU A 152 18.25 -4.73 -0.91
N LEU A 153 18.07 -3.67 -1.71
CA LEU A 153 17.24 -2.53 -1.32
C LEU A 153 15.79 -2.95 -1.04
N ALA A 154 15.22 -3.84 -1.85
CA ALA A 154 13.87 -4.35 -1.63
C ALA A 154 13.74 -5.14 -0.31
N LYS A 155 14.75 -5.97 0.05
CA LYS A 155 14.78 -6.67 1.35
C LYS A 155 14.80 -5.72 2.53
N GLN A 156 15.60 -4.65 2.44
CA GLN A 156 15.68 -3.63 3.48
C GLN A 156 14.34 -2.90 3.65
N ILE A 157 13.70 -2.55 2.53
CA ILE A 157 12.36 -1.95 2.53
C ILE A 157 11.35 -2.91 3.17
N TRP A 158 11.32 -4.17 2.75
CA TRP A 158 10.40 -5.16 3.30
C TRP A 158 10.55 -5.29 4.82
N LYS A 159 11.79 -5.39 5.31
CA LYS A 159 12.08 -5.46 6.75
C LYS A 159 11.60 -4.22 7.51
N ARG A 160 11.77 -3.01 6.94
CA ARG A 160 11.28 -1.77 7.55
C ARG A 160 9.75 -1.72 7.68
N HIS A 161 9.03 -2.32 6.73
CA HIS A 161 7.57 -2.36 6.73
C HIS A 161 6.97 -3.58 7.43
N GLU A 162 7.78 -4.39 8.09
CA GLU A 162 7.28 -5.59 8.80
C GLU A 162 6.19 -5.25 9.86
N HIS A 163 6.33 -4.12 10.53
CA HIS A 163 5.35 -3.66 11.52
C HIS A 163 4.02 -3.20 10.92
N ASP A 164 4.00 -2.83 9.64
CA ASP A 164 2.80 -2.41 8.90
C ASP A 164 2.05 -3.61 8.29
N GLN A 165 2.56 -4.83 8.42
CA GLN A 165 1.93 -6.01 7.86
C GLN A 165 0.58 -6.31 8.52
N VAL A 166 -0.39 -6.60 7.68
CA VAL A 166 -1.75 -7.05 8.03
C VAL A 166 -1.85 -8.56 7.91
N ILE A 167 -1.21 -9.10 6.86
CA ILE A 167 -1.14 -10.51 6.53
C ILE A 167 0.33 -10.91 6.57
N ASP A 168 0.69 -11.91 7.35
CA ASP A 168 2.05 -12.39 7.47
C ASP A 168 2.18 -13.84 6.99
N ARG A 169 3.41 -14.37 7.03
CA ARG A 169 3.71 -15.74 6.62
C ARG A 169 2.95 -16.78 7.45
N GLU A 170 2.85 -16.57 8.75
CA GLU A 170 2.16 -17.51 9.65
C GLU A 170 0.68 -17.62 9.30
N ASP A 171 0.07 -16.52 8.87
CA ASP A 171 -1.32 -16.49 8.40
C ASP A 171 -1.48 -17.32 7.11
N LEU A 172 -0.55 -17.16 6.16
CA LEU A 172 -0.59 -17.92 4.90
C LEU A 172 -0.26 -19.41 5.10
N ASP A 173 0.65 -19.74 5.99
CA ASP A 173 0.94 -21.14 6.35
C ASP A 173 -0.26 -21.79 7.06
N TRP A 174 -0.98 -21.02 7.89
CA TRP A 174 -2.24 -21.47 8.46
C TRP A 174 -3.30 -21.73 7.37
N VAL A 175 -3.45 -20.83 6.38
CA VAL A 175 -4.37 -21.04 5.26
C VAL A 175 -4.05 -22.35 4.53
N ARG A 176 -2.78 -22.62 4.23
CA ARG A 176 -2.37 -23.89 3.59
C ARG A 176 -2.67 -25.11 4.46
N SER A 177 -2.54 -24.97 5.77
CA SER A 177 -2.85 -26.09 6.69
C SER A 177 -4.34 -26.44 6.70
N GLN A 178 -5.23 -25.44 6.50
CA GLN A 178 -6.67 -25.63 6.43
C GLN A 178 -7.16 -26.09 5.05
N TRP A 179 -6.52 -25.57 3.98
CA TRP A 179 -6.87 -25.87 2.58
C TRP A 179 -5.60 -26.23 1.78
N PRO A 180 -5.12 -27.48 1.87
CA PRO A 180 -3.84 -27.89 1.28
C PRO A 180 -3.76 -27.73 -0.26
N GLU A 181 -4.90 -27.76 -0.93
CA GLU A 181 -4.99 -27.63 -2.40
C GLU A 181 -5.02 -26.16 -2.89
N ILE A 182 -5.02 -25.18 -1.97
CA ILE A 182 -5.09 -23.77 -2.35
C ILE A 182 -3.73 -23.29 -2.85
N GLU A 183 -3.74 -22.58 -3.96
CA GLU A 183 -2.57 -21.87 -4.46
C GLU A 183 -2.69 -20.36 -4.13
N ILE A 184 -1.66 -19.82 -3.50
CA ILE A 184 -1.62 -18.42 -3.10
C ILE A 184 -0.82 -17.64 -4.13
N VAL A 185 -1.46 -16.61 -4.71
CA VAL A 185 -0.90 -15.75 -5.75
C VAL A 185 -0.78 -14.33 -5.22
N LEU A 186 0.43 -13.79 -5.22
CA LEU A 186 0.68 -12.37 -4.95
C LEU A 186 0.69 -11.61 -6.28
N SER A 187 -0.28 -10.70 -6.49
CA SER A 187 -0.45 -9.99 -7.76
C SER A 187 -0.46 -8.48 -7.54
N SER A 188 0.64 -7.81 -7.84
CA SER A 188 0.81 -6.38 -7.58
C SER A 188 1.23 -5.59 -8.82
N ALA A 189 0.85 -4.31 -8.85
CA ALA A 189 1.34 -3.34 -9.83
C ALA A 189 2.79 -2.88 -9.54
N SER A 190 3.35 -3.30 -8.41
CA SER A 190 4.71 -2.98 -7.99
C SER A 190 5.78 -3.68 -8.85
N PRO A 191 7.04 -3.15 -8.87
CA PRO A 191 8.13 -3.72 -9.66
C PRO A 191 8.56 -5.12 -9.19
N LYS A 192 9.17 -5.88 -10.11
CA LYS A 192 9.70 -7.23 -9.88
C LYS A 192 10.45 -7.39 -8.54
N PRO A 193 11.49 -6.59 -8.21
CA PRO A 193 12.29 -6.83 -7.01
C PRO A 193 11.47 -6.79 -5.71
N THR A 194 10.51 -5.87 -5.62
CA THR A 194 9.67 -5.73 -4.42
C THR A 194 8.68 -6.89 -4.26
N VAL A 195 8.05 -7.31 -5.36
CA VAL A 195 7.04 -8.38 -5.32
C VAL A 195 7.69 -9.75 -5.11
N GLU A 196 8.87 -9.99 -5.69
CA GLU A 196 9.61 -11.25 -5.47
C GLU A 196 10.09 -11.37 -4.02
N VAL A 197 10.66 -10.30 -3.45
CA VAL A 197 11.09 -10.29 -2.04
C VAL A 197 9.90 -10.50 -1.11
N ALA A 198 8.78 -9.81 -1.35
CA ALA A 198 7.56 -10.01 -0.57
C ALA A 198 7.04 -11.45 -0.72
N GLY A 199 7.00 -11.98 -1.94
CA GLY A 199 6.54 -13.34 -2.22
C GLY A 199 7.39 -14.41 -1.53
N GLU A 200 8.71 -14.27 -1.52
CA GLU A 200 9.63 -15.13 -0.79
C GLU A 200 9.43 -15.07 0.72
N ALA A 201 9.31 -13.86 1.26
CA ALA A 201 9.09 -13.65 2.69
C ALA A 201 7.78 -14.25 3.16
N LEU A 202 6.72 -14.14 2.37
CA LEU A 202 5.38 -14.68 2.62
C LEU A 202 5.26 -16.16 2.26
N GLY A 203 6.18 -16.68 1.44
CA GLY A 203 6.17 -18.07 0.97
C GLY A 203 5.01 -18.37 0.00
N VAL A 204 4.57 -17.42 -0.83
CA VAL A 204 3.49 -17.63 -1.80
C VAL A 204 3.89 -18.57 -2.95
N ASN A 205 2.92 -19.16 -3.62
CA ASN A 205 3.16 -20.08 -4.72
C ASN A 205 3.58 -19.36 -6.01
N HIS A 206 2.93 -18.22 -6.27
CA HIS A 206 3.14 -17.45 -7.51
C HIS A 206 3.22 -15.96 -7.23
N VAL A 207 4.05 -15.25 -8.03
CA VAL A 207 4.17 -13.79 -7.96
C VAL A 207 3.95 -13.17 -9.33
N HIS A 208 3.09 -12.15 -9.39
CA HIS A 208 2.82 -11.35 -10.57
C HIS A 208 3.18 -9.89 -10.31
N TYR A 209 4.03 -9.33 -11.13
CA TYR A 209 4.61 -7.98 -10.98
C TYR A 209 4.59 -7.20 -12.28
N SER A 210 4.86 -5.91 -12.20
CA SER A 210 5.01 -5.05 -13.37
C SER A 210 6.41 -5.09 -13.98
N THR A 211 6.44 -5.06 -15.31
CA THR A 211 7.64 -4.88 -16.13
C THR A 211 7.43 -3.70 -17.09
N LEU A 212 8.47 -3.27 -17.82
CA LEU A 212 8.31 -2.22 -18.83
C LEU A 212 7.32 -2.59 -19.93
N ASP A 213 7.29 -3.87 -20.31
CA ASP A 213 6.44 -4.35 -21.37
C ASP A 213 5.00 -4.53 -20.92
N ARG A 214 4.80 -4.82 -19.61
CA ARG A 214 3.49 -5.11 -19.06
C ARG A 214 3.33 -4.59 -17.63
N ILE A 215 2.53 -3.55 -17.48
CA ILE A 215 2.09 -3.09 -16.16
C ILE A 215 1.02 -4.05 -15.62
N ASN A 216 1.27 -4.65 -14.48
CA ASN A 216 0.38 -5.62 -13.83
C ASN A 216 -0.72 -4.92 -13.04
N SER A 217 -1.67 -4.30 -13.75
CA SER A 217 -2.79 -3.53 -13.19
C SER A 217 -4.05 -3.74 -13.99
N GLY A 218 -5.19 -3.77 -13.33
CA GLY A 218 -6.49 -4.00 -13.97
C GLY A 218 -6.56 -5.36 -14.68
N GLU A 219 -7.07 -5.39 -15.92
CA GLU A 219 -7.21 -6.62 -16.70
C GLU A 219 -5.90 -7.41 -16.87
N ALA A 220 -4.75 -6.73 -16.85
CA ALA A 220 -3.46 -7.41 -16.93
C ALA A 220 -3.21 -8.34 -15.73
N LYS A 221 -3.73 -8.04 -14.53
CA LYS A 221 -3.69 -8.96 -13.38
C LYS A 221 -4.50 -10.23 -13.65
N VAL A 222 -5.66 -10.08 -14.24
CA VAL A 222 -6.54 -11.21 -14.61
C VAL A 222 -5.92 -12.06 -15.73
N GLU A 223 -5.34 -11.42 -16.73
CA GLU A 223 -4.65 -12.11 -17.83
C GLU A 223 -3.45 -12.92 -17.32
N ARG A 224 -2.66 -12.36 -16.38
CA ARG A 224 -1.58 -13.11 -15.73
C ARG A 224 -2.10 -14.33 -14.96
N LEU A 225 -3.21 -14.19 -14.27
CA LEU A 225 -3.81 -15.33 -13.58
C LEU A 225 -4.34 -16.37 -14.57
N ARG A 226 -4.84 -15.97 -15.76
CA ARG A 226 -5.23 -16.90 -16.82
C ARG A 226 -4.06 -17.71 -17.40
N GLU A 227 -2.84 -17.19 -17.33
CA GLU A 227 -1.62 -17.95 -17.69
C GLU A 227 -1.41 -19.16 -16.77
N LEU A 228 -1.78 -19.03 -15.47
CA LEU A 228 -1.77 -20.14 -14.49
C LEU A 228 -3.05 -20.98 -14.56
N CYS A 229 -4.19 -20.32 -14.66
CA CYS A 229 -5.51 -20.95 -14.70
C CYS A 229 -6.32 -20.44 -15.88
N PRO A 230 -6.30 -21.12 -17.05
CA PRO A 230 -7.09 -20.73 -18.22
C PRO A 230 -8.62 -20.70 -17.97
N ARG A 231 -9.07 -21.27 -16.86
CA ARG A 231 -10.48 -21.34 -16.48
C ARG A 231 -10.93 -20.22 -15.53
N VAL A 232 -10.11 -19.17 -15.34
CA VAL A 232 -10.50 -17.97 -14.61
C VAL A 232 -11.82 -17.40 -15.16
N GLY A 233 -12.78 -17.16 -14.25
CA GLY A 233 -14.12 -16.71 -14.61
C GLY A 233 -15.10 -17.83 -14.96
N LYS A 234 -14.71 -19.10 -14.87
CA LYS A 234 -15.62 -20.24 -15.01
C LYS A 234 -16.18 -20.65 -13.65
N PRO A 235 -17.44 -21.12 -13.58
CA PRO A 235 -18.14 -21.38 -12.31
C PRO A 235 -17.58 -22.57 -11.51
N ASP A 236 -16.78 -23.41 -12.13
CA ASP A 236 -16.17 -24.59 -11.50
C ASP A 236 -14.81 -24.32 -10.85
N VAL A 237 -14.27 -23.11 -11.00
CA VAL A 237 -13.03 -22.67 -10.37
C VAL A 237 -13.34 -21.53 -9.42
N GLU A 238 -13.31 -21.80 -8.13
CA GLU A 238 -13.48 -20.78 -7.12
C GLU A 238 -12.15 -20.03 -6.88
N ILE A 239 -12.21 -18.72 -7.05
CA ILE A 239 -11.10 -17.79 -6.84
C ILE A 239 -11.54 -16.74 -5.84
N VAL A 240 -10.75 -16.55 -4.80
CA VAL A 240 -10.93 -15.48 -3.80
C VAL A 240 -9.85 -14.42 -4.04
N GLY A 241 -10.26 -13.18 -4.33
CA GLY A 241 -9.35 -12.04 -4.45
C GLY A 241 -9.46 -11.13 -3.22
N ILE A 242 -8.33 -10.74 -2.64
CA ILE A 242 -8.27 -9.81 -1.51
C ILE A 242 -7.44 -8.59 -1.90
N SER A 243 -8.02 -7.40 -1.79
CA SER A 243 -7.40 -6.14 -2.19
C SER A 243 -7.97 -4.95 -1.42
N ASP A 244 -7.16 -3.85 -1.34
CA ASP A 244 -7.63 -2.53 -0.96
C ASP A 244 -8.26 -1.80 -2.13
N THR A 245 -9.32 -1.81 -2.55
CA THR A 245 -9.90 -1.30 -3.80
C THR A 245 -9.85 0.22 -4.01
N SER A 246 -9.10 0.92 -3.17
CA SER A 246 -9.11 2.37 -3.06
C SER A 246 -8.78 3.13 -4.37
N ARG A 247 -8.01 2.51 -5.28
CA ARG A 247 -7.57 3.13 -6.54
C ARG A 247 -8.17 2.51 -7.80
N GLY A 248 -8.98 1.48 -7.67
CA GLY A 248 -9.65 0.83 -8.79
C GLY A 248 -8.76 -0.10 -9.63
N GLU A 249 -7.55 -0.40 -9.18
CA GLU A 249 -6.62 -1.26 -9.92
C GLU A 249 -7.13 -2.70 -10.02
N ASP A 250 -7.92 -3.16 -9.05
CA ASP A 250 -8.45 -4.50 -8.93
C ASP A 250 -9.97 -4.59 -9.15
N HIS A 251 -10.62 -3.50 -9.56
CA HIS A 251 -12.07 -3.48 -9.78
C HIS A 251 -12.55 -4.52 -10.81
N CYS A 252 -11.69 -4.89 -11.78
CA CYS A 252 -12.03 -5.91 -12.77
C CYS A 252 -12.15 -7.32 -12.19
N TRP A 253 -11.63 -7.58 -10.98
CA TRP A 253 -11.75 -8.89 -10.33
C TRP A 253 -13.21 -9.29 -10.10
N VAL A 254 -14.12 -8.32 -9.93
CA VAL A 254 -15.56 -8.59 -9.74
C VAL A 254 -16.22 -9.27 -10.95
N ASP A 255 -15.60 -9.16 -12.13
CA ASP A 255 -16.10 -9.77 -13.36
C ASP A 255 -15.53 -11.18 -13.60
N HIS A 256 -14.50 -11.57 -12.83
CA HIS A 256 -13.72 -12.78 -13.08
C HIS A 256 -13.59 -13.72 -11.90
N PHE A 257 -13.70 -13.21 -10.66
CA PHE A 257 -13.53 -14.01 -9.45
C PHE A 257 -14.89 -14.37 -8.84
N THR A 258 -14.93 -15.47 -8.13
CA THR A 258 -16.14 -15.92 -7.44
C THR A 258 -16.40 -15.13 -6.17
N LYS A 259 -15.32 -14.73 -5.48
CA LYS A 259 -15.38 -13.89 -4.28
C LYS A 259 -14.32 -12.81 -4.35
N VAL A 260 -14.69 -11.61 -3.94
CA VAL A 260 -13.77 -10.50 -3.78
C VAL A 260 -13.90 -9.91 -2.39
N VAL A 261 -12.79 -9.73 -1.73
CA VAL A 261 -12.71 -9.16 -0.38
C VAL A 261 -12.03 -7.80 -0.44
N ASP A 262 -12.76 -6.79 -0.05
CA ASP A 262 -12.26 -5.43 0.13
C ASP A 262 -11.76 -5.28 1.57
N ILE A 263 -10.47 -5.07 1.76
CA ILE A 263 -9.90 -4.83 3.08
C ILE A 263 -9.38 -3.40 3.21
N ASN A 264 -9.68 -2.79 4.35
CA ASN A 264 -9.15 -1.46 4.73
C ASN A 264 -9.43 -0.32 3.72
N SER A 265 -10.27 -0.53 2.72
CA SER A 265 -10.63 0.50 1.77
C SER A 265 -11.56 1.54 2.38
N PRO A 266 -11.34 2.83 2.12
CA PRO A 266 -12.22 3.89 2.59
C PRO A 266 -13.58 3.93 1.87
N THR A 267 -13.69 3.25 0.73
CA THR A 267 -14.90 3.20 -0.09
C THR A 267 -15.14 1.77 -0.58
N PRO A 268 -16.38 1.27 -0.52
CA PRO A 268 -16.69 -0.05 -1.05
C PRO A 268 -16.42 -0.12 -2.56
N PHE A 269 -16.21 -1.31 -3.08
CA PHE A 269 -16.00 -1.59 -4.49
C PHE A 269 -17.05 -0.92 -5.36
N PRO A 270 -16.75 0.13 -6.13
CA PRO A 270 -17.77 0.82 -6.93
C PRO A 270 -18.32 -0.05 -8.07
N ALA A 271 -17.55 -1.03 -8.52
CA ALA A 271 -17.93 -1.95 -9.59
C ALA A 271 -19.00 -2.97 -9.18
N ILE A 272 -19.25 -3.17 -7.88
CA ILE A 272 -20.27 -4.11 -7.39
C ILE A 272 -21.65 -3.82 -7.97
N VAL A 273 -21.97 -2.54 -8.08
CA VAL A 273 -23.28 -2.10 -8.59
C VAL A 273 -23.48 -2.44 -10.08
N SER A 274 -22.40 -2.59 -10.84
CA SER A 274 -22.42 -2.87 -12.27
C SER A 274 -22.13 -4.32 -12.65
N SER A 275 -21.69 -5.16 -11.69
CA SER A 275 -21.40 -6.57 -11.99
C SER A 275 -22.65 -7.36 -12.32
N THR A 276 -22.62 -8.04 -13.45
CA THR A 276 -23.67 -8.99 -13.89
C THR A 276 -23.36 -10.43 -13.52
N SER A 277 -22.20 -10.71 -12.91
CA SER A 277 -21.80 -12.07 -12.54
C SER A 277 -22.75 -12.66 -11.50
N PRO A 278 -23.41 -13.79 -11.75
CA PRO A 278 -24.31 -14.43 -10.80
C PRO A 278 -23.58 -15.11 -9.63
N LEU A 279 -22.27 -15.29 -9.74
CA LEU A 279 -21.45 -16.06 -8.81
C LEU A 279 -20.65 -15.18 -7.85
N LEU A 280 -20.63 -13.87 -8.08
CA LEU A 280 -19.83 -12.96 -7.30
C LEU A 280 -20.41 -12.75 -5.88
N GLU A 281 -19.60 -13.02 -4.89
CA GLU A 281 -19.78 -12.54 -3.52
C GLU A 281 -18.73 -11.44 -3.24
N VAL A 282 -19.14 -10.35 -2.62
CA VAL A 282 -18.26 -9.28 -2.21
C VAL A 282 -18.32 -9.12 -0.71
N HIS A 283 -17.16 -9.19 -0.10
CA HIS A 283 -16.97 -9.05 1.33
C HIS A 283 -16.19 -7.77 1.62
N SER A 284 -16.45 -7.14 2.75
CA SER A 284 -15.68 -5.99 3.23
C SER A 284 -15.26 -6.24 4.66
N ALA A 285 -13.96 -6.11 4.95
CA ALA A 285 -13.39 -6.30 6.26
C ALA A 285 -12.40 -5.20 6.61
N THR A 286 -12.19 -4.98 7.91
CA THR A 286 -11.13 -4.09 8.41
C THR A 286 -10.18 -4.91 9.25
N LEU A 287 -8.93 -4.99 8.80
CA LEU A 287 -7.86 -5.70 9.48
C LEU A 287 -6.85 -4.71 10.05
N LEU A 288 -6.31 -5.01 11.21
CA LEU A 288 -5.27 -4.20 11.85
C LEU A 288 -3.90 -4.70 11.45
N SER A 289 -2.97 -3.76 11.20
CA SER A 289 -1.56 -4.10 11.06
C SER A 289 -0.99 -4.65 12.39
N LYS A 290 0.15 -5.31 12.28
CA LYS A 290 0.90 -5.83 13.45
C LYS A 290 1.16 -4.72 14.47
N TYR A 291 1.58 -3.57 14.00
CA TYR A 291 1.82 -2.38 14.82
C TYR A 291 0.55 -1.84 15.49
N GLU A 292 -0.54 -1.75 14.75
CA GLU A 292 -1.83 -1.29 15.29
C GLU A 292 -2.38 -2.25 16.34
N ARG A 293 -2.26 -3.57 16.12
CA ARG A 293 -2.63 -4.59 17.12
C ARG A 293 -1.83 -4.42 18.42
N GLN A 294 -0.53 -4.18 18.32
CA GLN A 294 0.33 -3.93 19.49
C GLN A 294 -0.06 -2.66 20.24
N ARG A 295 -0.31 -1.57 19.50
CA ARG A 295 -0.73 -0.29 20.10
C ARG A 295 -2.08 -0.39 20.78
N ARG A 296 -3.03 -1.10 20.17
CA ARG A 296 -4.34 -1.36 20.76
C ARG A 296 -4.22 -2.18 22.05
N ALA A 297 -3.40 -3.23 22.03
CA ALA A 297 -3.15 -4.05 23.22
C ALA A 297 -2.47 -3.26 24.35
N ALA A 298 -1.59 -2.32 24.00
CA ALA A 298 -0.94 -1.42 24.96
C ALA A 298 -1.83 -0.27 25.47
N GLY A 299 -3.07 -0.15 24.98
CA GLY A 299 -3.97 0.95 25.35
C GLY A 299 -3.50 2.32 24.85
N ASP A 300 -2.75 2.37 23.74
CA ASP A 300 -2.22 3.62 23.17
C ASP A 300 -3.37 4.57 22.77
N PRO A 301 -3.51 5.74 23.41
CA PRO A 301 -4.60 6.67 23.12
C PRO A 301 -4.53 7.32 21.74
N SER A 302 -3.37 7.23 21.05
CA SER A 302 -3.20 7.73 19.69
C SER A 302 -3.61 6.70 18.63
N TYR A 303 -4.00 5.51 19.06
CA TYR A 303 -4.50 4.49 18.15
C TYR A 303 -5.81 4.95 17.49
N LEU A 304 -5.82 5.01 16.15
CA LEU A 304 -7.05 5.24 15.38
C LEU A 304 -7.68 3.90 15.05
N ASP A 305 -8.91 3.71 15.51
CA ASP A 305 -9.70 2.57 15.09
C ASP A 305 -10.05 2.72 13.58
N PRO A 306 -9.55 1.84 12.70
CA PRO A 306 -9.83 1.90 11.26
C PRO A 306 -11.33 1.89 10.93
N ARG A 307 -12.17 1.33 11.81
CA ARG A 307 -13.64 1.34 11.67
C ARG A 307 -14.20 2.76 11.70
N ARG A 308 -13.62 3.65 12.49
CA ARG A 308 -14.03 5.06 12.56
C ARG A 308 -13.72 5.79 11.26
N GLU A 309 -12.62 5.46 10.59
CA GLU A 309 -12.31 6.04 9.27
C GLU A 309 -13.28 5.58 8.19
N LYS A 310 -13.71 4.31 8.21
CA LYS A 310 -14.74 3.79 7.27
C LYS A 310 -16.13 4.37 7.51
N LEU A 311 -16.53 4.50 8.75
CA LEU A 311 -17.83 5.04 9.14
C LEU A 311 -17.93 6.56 8.93
N ALA A 312 -16.81 7.26 8.89
CA ALA A 312 -16.75 8.72 8.81
C ALA A 312 -16.93 9.30 7.39
N LEU A 313 -17.69 8.65 6.51
CA LEU A 313 -18.14 9.24 5.23
C LEU A 313 -19.29 10.26 5.40
N SER A 314 -19.74 10.54 6.65
CA SER A 314 -20.76 11.53 6.98
C SER A 314 -20.16 12.94 7.28
N PRO A 315 -20.96 14.01 7.31
CA PRO A 315 -20.51 15.39 7.60
C PRO A 315 -19.77 15.60 8.92
N SER A 316 -19.96 14.75 9.92
CA SER A 316 -19.20 14.73 11.18
C SER A 316 -17.72 14.34 11.04
N LYS A 317 -17.31 13.98 9.81
CA LYS A 317 -15.93 13.55 9.46
C LYS A 317 -14.85 14.57 9.80
N ARG A 318 -15.15 15.88 9.66
CA ARG A 318 -14.19 16.95 9.99
C ARG A 318 -13.92 17.06 11.48
N GLU A 319 -14.93 16.91 12.29
CA GLU A 319 -14.85 16.97 13.74
C GLU A 319 -14.08 15.78 14.33
N LEU A 320 -14.42 14.56 13.90
CA LEU A 320 -13.71 13.35 14.31
C LEU A 320 -12.22 13.36 13.89
N ARG A 321 -11.89 13.89 12.72
CA ARG A 321 -10.49 14.08 12.30
C ARG A 321 -9.76 15.09 13.14
N ARG A 322 -10.43 16.16 13.57
CA ARG A 322 -9.84 17.18 14.45
C ARG A 322 -9.54 16.61 15.82
N GLU A 323 -10.48 15.94 16.46
CA GLU A 323 -10.31 15.29 17.77
C GLU A 323 -9.21 14.21 17.74
N ASP A 324 -9.11 13.46 16.65
CA ASP A 324 -8.07 12.46 16.47
C ASP A 324 -6.69 13.06 16.25
N LEU A 325 -6.60 14.17 15.49
CA LEU A 325 -5.37 14.93 15.31
C LEU A 325 -4.91 15.54 16.64
N GLU A 326 -5.82 16.12 17.43
CA GLU A 326 -5.55 16.68 18.73
C GLU A 326 -5.04 15.61 19.71
N ARG A 327 -5.64 14.41 19.67
CA ARG A 327 -5.23 13.26 20.49
C ARG A 327 -3.84 12.75 20.12
N ARG A 328 -3.55 12.60 18.82
CA ARG A 328 -2.23 12.19 18.29
C ARG A 328 -1.15 13.22 18.64
N LEU A 329 -1.44 14.50 18.45
CA LEU A 329 -0.53 15.59 18.80
C LEU A 329 -0.25 15.61 20.30
N GLY A 330 -1.27 15.43 21.14
CA GLY A 330 -1.13 15.35 22.58
C GLY A 330 -0.25 14.18 23.03
N TRP A 331 -0.40 13.01 22.42
CA TRP A 331 0.42 11.85 22.69
C TRP A 331 1.87 12.06 22.23
N LEU A 332 2.08 12.57 21.00
CA LEU A 332 3.40 12.90 20.49
C LEU A 332 4.12 13.90 21.40
N LEU A 333 3.42 14.94 21.84
CA LEU A 333 3.96 15.92 22.78
C LEU A 333 4.36 15.30 24.11
N LYS A 334 3.56 14.39 24.68
CA LYS A 334 3.93 13.64 25.91
C LYS A 334 5.20 12.82 25.69
N ARG A 335 5.32 12.14 24.55
CA ARG A 335 6.47 11.30 24.24
C ARG A 335 7.73 12.12 23.95
N VAL A 336 7.59 13.25 23.24
CA VAL A 336 8.67 14.23 23.03
C VAL A 336 9.14 14.81 24.37
N ASN A 337 8.21 15.19 25.26
CA ASN A 337 8.55 15.70 26.57
C ASN A 337 9.24 14.64 27.45
N ALA A 338 8.78 13.39 27.41
CA ALA A 338 9.41 12.28 28.12
C ALA A 338 10.84 12.02 27.62
N LEU A 339 11.07 12.05 26.31
CA LEU A 339 12.40 11.92 25.71
C LEU A 339 13.30 13.12 26.04
N ALA A 340 12.76 14.34 26.02
CA ALA A 340 13.50 15.56 26.36
C ALA A 340 13.89 15.65 27.87
N SER A 341 13.13 14.93 28.72
CA SER A 341 13.38 14.92 30.17
C SER A 341 14.30 13.77 30.61
N ALA A 342 14.72 12.88 29.70
CA ALA A 342 15.61 11.76 30.03
C ALA A 342 17.07 12.25 30.14
N PRO A 343 17.70 12.20 31.30
CA PRO A 343 19.06 12.72 31.49
C PRO A 343 20.08 11.88 30.70
N GLY A 344 20.88 12.53 29.87
CA GLY A 344 22.09 11.95 29.25
C GLY A 344 21.91 11.19 27.95
N GLN A 345 20.72 11.11 27.36
CA GLN A 345 20.46 10.31 26.14
C GLN A 345 20.28 11.11 24.83
N ILE A 346 20.28 12.43 24.87
CA ILE A 346 19.94 13.25 23.69
C ILE A 346 21.08 14.21 23.37
N SER A 347 21.58 14.16 22.13
CA SER A 347 22.52 15.17 21.63
C SER A 347 21.87 16.55 21.55
N GLY A 348 22.66 17.62 21.65
CA GLY A 348 22.15 19.01 21.59
C GLY A 348 21.33 19.30 20.32
N ASP A 349 21.68 18.70 19.18
CA ASP A 349 20.93 18.80 17.93
C ASP A 349 19.54 18.14 18.02
N MET A 350 19.44 16.98 18.65
CA MET A 350 18.18 16.28 18.88
C MET A 350 17.27 17.08 19.83
N ALA A 351 17.85 17.68 20.90
CA ALA A 351 17.13 18.54 21.82
C ALA A 351 16.55 19.78 21.11
N TYR A 352 17.32 20.39 20.21
CA TYR A 352 16.85 21.52 19.38
C TYR A 352 15.71 21.11 18.45
N ARG A 353 15.84 19.99 17.72
CA ARG A 353 14.77 19.48 16.82
C ARG A 353 13.49 19.15 17.57
N LEU A 354 13.61 18.60 18.78
CA LEU A 354 12.48 18.31 19.63
C LEU A 354 11.80 19.61 20.13
N ALA A 355 12.56 20.65 20.43
CA ALA A 355 12.04 21.96 20.82
C ALA A 355 11.26 22.62 19.68
N VAL A 356 11.80 22.58 18.43
CA VAL A 356 11.13 23.09 17.22
C VAL A 356 9.82 22.34 16.93
N LEU A 357 9.84 21.02 17.03
CA LEU A 357 8.63 20.18 16.85
C LEU A 357 7.58 20.49 17.93
N ARG A 358 7.99 20.72 19.17
CA ARG A 358 7.11 21.10 20.27
C ARG A 358 6.43 22.44 20.03
N GLU A 359 7.19 23.43 19.55
CA GLU A 359 6.66 24.77 19.27
C GLU A 359 5.68 24.75 18.09
N ALA A 360 6.03 24.06 17.00
CA ALA A 360 5.16 23.85 15.84
C ALA A 360 3.86 23.13 16.20
N SER A 361 3.94 22.06 17.04
CA SER A 361 2.77 21.29 17.49
C SER A 361 1.86 22.12 18.39
N THR A 362 2.44 22.97 19.24
CA THR A 362 1.68 23.87 20.14
C THR A 362 0.96 24.95 19.37
N SER A 363 1.58 25.45 18.29
CA SER A 363 0.97 26.46 17.39
C SER A 363 -0.19 25.86 16.59
N LEU A 364 -0.07 24.61 16.14
CA LEU A 364 -1.13 23.88 15.41
C LEU A 364 -2.35 23.54 16.27
N VAL A 365 -2.15 23.33 17.57
CA VAL A 365 -3.27 23.06 18.52
C VAL A 365 -4.02 24.35 18.89
N ARG A 366 -3.36 25.51 18.77
CA ARG A 366 -3.97 26.82 19.07
C ARG A 366 -4.66 27.48 17.86
N ALA A 367 -4.39 27.00 16.64
CA ALA A 367 -5.02 27.45 15.39
C ALA A 367 -6.24 26.59 15.04
#